data_ea7fcf797d0f0fe9e0856e2584d681f3
#
_entry.id   ea7fcf797d0f0fe9e0856e2584d681f3
#
_cell.length_a   1.000
_cell.length_b   1.000
_cell.length_c   1.000
_cell.angle_alpha   90.00
_cell.angle_beta   90.00
_cell.angle_gamma   90.00
#
_symmetry.space_group_name_H-M   'P 1'
#
loop_
_entity.id
_entity.type
_entity.pdbx_description
1 polymer ?
#
loop_
_entity_poly.entity_id
_entity_poly.type
_entity_poly.pdbx_seq_one_letter_code
_entity_poly.pdbx_strand_id
1 'polypeptide(L)'
;MVLASIGILLLGLLWATAGGPVLEKTLQALAAPLGILWLGLFAVTYFCLLNRLGFPALVSFSCWALLTLCGNAIFSGLIVDSLQGRYDDFDVNSLQKMDVVVVLGGGQMTTPVGTSQISDAGDRLILAVQLFRLGKVDRIICTGTSGLPLADGEKTQADAGAEILISLGVPKDKILKIGGRNTIQEMQALDDWISSNEATKLRKGIITSAWHLPRAMRLAESVGIVAEPIPADFSNTQLKSSPDLLIPSSDNLHQVTFCLKEYLAKLVGR
;
A
#
# COMPACT_ATOMS: atom_id res chain seq x y z
N MET A 1 10.45 -40.54 8.59
CA MET A 1 10.07 -41.16 7.31
C MET A 1 8.62 -40.82 6.92
N VAL A 2 7.60 -41.10 7.72
CA VAL A 2 6.16 -40.87 7.35
C VAL A 2 5.86 -39.44 6.90
N LEU A 3 6.36 -38.39 7.58
CA LEU A 3 6.12 -37.00 7.21
C LEU A 3 6.77 -36.64 5.87
N ALA A 4 7.97 -37.16 5.59
CA ALA A 4 8.64 -36.94 4.30
C ALA A 4 7.89 -37.62 3.15
N SER A 5 7.37 -38.85 3.38
CA SER A 5 6.55 -39.54 2.38
C SER A 5 5.22 -38.81 2.10
N ILE A 6 4.58 -38.27 3.13
CA ILE A 6 3.38 -37.43 2.98
C ILE A 6 3.69 -36.16 2.20
N GLY A 7 4.80 -35.48 2.50
CA GLY A 7 5.23 -34.28 1.77
C GLY A 7 5.46 -34.55 0.28
N ILE A 8 6.15 -35.66 -0.07
CA ILE A 8 6.38 -36.03 -1.47
C ILE A 8 5.08 -36.37 -2.19
N LEU A 9 4.15 -37.08 -1.51
CA LEU A 9 2.83 -37.38 -2.06
C LEU A 9 2.00 -36.11 -2.32
N LEU A 10 2.01 -35.16 -1.39
CA LEU A 10 1.32 -33.88 -1.55
C LEU A 10 1.91 -33.04 -2.69
N LEU A 11 3.24 -32.99 -2.82
CA LEU A 11 3.90 -32.30 -3.94
C LEU A 11 3.62 -32.98 -5.28
N GLY A 12 3.58 -34.33 -5.32
CA GLY A 12 3.19 -35.07 -6.51
C GLY A 12 1.75 -34.85 -6.92
N LEU A 13 0.84 -34.80 -5.94
CA LEU A 13 -0.57 -34.48 -6.17
C LEU A 13 -0.74 -33.03 -6.66
N LEU A 14 -0.02 -32.08 -6.07
CA LEU A 14 0.00 -30.68 -6.48
C LEU A 14 0.47 -30.53 -7.93
N TRP A 15 1.56 -31.23 -8.30
CA TRP A 15 2.06 -31.24 -9.68
C TRP A 15 1.05 -31.81 -10.67
N ALA A 16 0.39 -32.92 -10.30
CA ALA A 16 -0.59 -33.59 -11.14
C ALA A 16 -1.88 -32.77 -11.34
N THR A 17 -2.29 -31.99 -10.32
CA THR A 17 -3.58 -31.25 -10.34
C THR A 17 -3.45 -29.81 -10.77
N ALA A 18 -2.35 -29.12 -10.42
CA ALA A 18 -2.17 -27.68 -10.62
C ALA A 18 -1.10 -27.32 -11.66
N GLY A 19 -0.31 -28.32 -12.11
CA GLY A 19 0.74 -28.16 -13.12
C GLY A 19 2.08 -27.64 -12.57
N GLY A 20 3.11 -27.72 -13.44
CA GLY A 20 4.50 -27.37 -13.09
C GLY A 20 4.72 -25.96 -12.55
N PRO A 21 4.11 -24.90 -13.13
CA PRO A 21 4.31 -23.52 -12.64
C PRO A 21 3.81 -23.28 -11.22
N VAL A 22 2.73 -23.93 -10.81
CA VAL A 22 2.21 -23.81 -9.44
C VAL A 22 3.11 -24.53 -8.44
N LEU A 23 3.61 -25.71 -8.81
CA LEU A 23 4.60 -26.43 -7.99
C LEU A 23 5.87 -25.61 -7.81
N GLU A 24 6.40 -25.02 -8.88
CA GLU A 24 7.60 -24.17 -8.81
C GLU A 24 7.40 -22.99 -7.85
N LYS A 25 6.31 -22.23 -7.99
CA LYS A 25 5.97 -21.12 -7.07
C LYS A 25 5.82 -21.59 -5.63
N THR A 26 5.17 -22.73 -5.41
CA THR A 26 5.00 -23.32 -4.07
C THR A 26 6.36 -23.65 -3.45
N LEU A 27 7.24 -24.28 -4.20
CA LEU A 27 8.59 -24.62 -3.74
C LEU A 27 9.43 -23.36 -3.47
N GLN A 28 9.37 -22.34 -4.33
CA GLN A 28 10.03 -21.05 -4.11
C GLN A 28 9.52 -20.37 -2.84
N ALA A 29 8.20 -20.36 -2.60
CA ALA A 29 7.61 -19.78 -1.40
C ALA A 29 8.07 -20.51 -0.13
N LEU A 30 8.13 -21.85 -0.16
CA LEU A 30 8.63 -22.65 0.96
C LEU A 30 10.13 -22.52 1.20
N ALA A 31 10.92 -22.30 0.16
CA ALA A 31 12.36 -22.08 0.24
C ALA A 31 12.74 -20.64 0.60
N ALA A 32 11.82 -19.69 0.49
CA ALA A 32 12.01 -18.31 0.93
C ALA A 32 12.23 -18.24 2.45
N PRO A 33 12.96 -17.23 2.97
CA PRO A 33 13.23 -17.11 4.41
C PRO A 33 11.98 -17.20 5.28
N LEU A 34 10.87 -16.62 4.83
CA LEU A 34 9.60 -16.66 5.55
C LEU A 34 8.96 -18.06 5.53
N GLY A 35 9.04 -18.77 4.41
CA GLY A 35 8.58 -20.15 4.28
C GLY A 35 9.36 -21.10 5.19
N ILE A 36 10.70 -20.94 5.23
CA ILE A 36 11.57 -21.73 6.14
C ILE A 36 11.20 -21.47 7.61
N LEU A 37 11.02 -20.19 7.98
CA LEU A 37 10.59 -19.83 9.34
C LEU A 37 9.24 -20.43 9.69
N TRP A 38 8.28 -20.39 8.78
CA TRP A 38 6.94 -20.96 8.94
C TRP A 38 6.98 -22.48 9.14
N LEU A 39 7.74 -23.19 8.33
CA LEU A 39 7.97 -24.63 8.48
C LEU A 39 8.70 -24.96 9.80
N GLY A 40 9.68 -24.13 10.18
CA GLY A 40 10.42 -24.28 11.43
C GLY A 40 9.51 -24.13 12.66
N LEU A 41 8.65 -23.10 12.69
CA LEU A 41 7.67 -22.91 13.76
C LEU A 41 6.68 -24.08 13.84
N PHE A 42 6.23 -24.58 12.70
CA PHE A 42 5.37 -25.77 12.67
C PHE A 42 6.10 -27.00 13.26
N ALA A 43 7.36 -27.24 12.86
CA ALA A 43 8.16 -28.37 13.36
C ALA A 43 8.40 -28.25 14.88
N VAL A 44 8.72 -27.05 15.39
CA VAL A 44 8.89 -26.80 16.83
C VAL A 44 7.58 -27.04 17.58
N THR A 45 6.46 -26.56 17.06
CA THR A 45 5.13 -26.81 17.64
C THR A 45 4.85 -28.30 17.74
N TYR A 46 5.06 -29.03 16.65
CA TYR A 46 4.87 -30.47 16.59
C TYR A 46 5.76 -31.22 17.59
N PHE A 47 7.05 -30.86 17.66
CA PHE A 47 7.99 -31.41 18.62
C PHE A 47 7.55 -31.18 20.08
N CYS A 48 7.15 -29.94 20.40
CA CYS A 48 6.68 -29.60 21.75
C CYS A 48 5.43 -30.36 22.14
N LEU A 49 4.49 -30.55 21.22
CA LEU A 49 3.27 -31.34 21.46
C LEU A 49 3.60 -32.84 21.74
N LEU A 50 4.51 -33.43 20.95
CA LEU A 50 4.94 -34.81 21.15
C LEU A 50 5.61 -35.04 22.53
N ASN A 51 6.35 -34.04 23.02
CA ASN A 51 7.05 -34.07 24.31
C ASN A 51 6.22 -33.50 25.47
N ARG A 52 4.94 -33.21 25.25
CA ARG A 52 3.99 -32.67 26.23
C ARG A 52 4.46 -31.35 26.87
N LEU A 53 5.21 -30.54 26.14
CA LEU A 53 5.69 -29.20 26.55
C LEU A 53 4.59 -28.16 26.27
N GLY A 54 3.60 -28.06 27.16
CA GLY A 54 2.37 -27.29 26.94
C GLY A 54 2.62 -25.80 26.64
N PHE A 55 3.36 -25.10 27.49
CA PHE A 55 3.62 -23.66 27.30
C PHE A 55 4.47 -23.36 26.04
N PRO A 56 5.64 -24.01 25.78
CA PRO A 56 6.37 -23.83 24.52
C PRO A 56 5.55 -24.18 23.27
N ALA A 57 4.72 -25.23 23.35
CA ALA A 57 3.81 -25.59 22.25
C ALA A 57 2.80 -24.46 21.96
N LEU A 58 2.21 -23.89 23.01
CA LEU A 58 1.26 -22.78 22.86
C LEU A 58 1.93 -21.56 22.22
N VAL A 59 3.12 -21.17 22.68
CA VAL A 59 3.86 -20.00 22.14
C VAL A 59 4.23 -20.24 20.68
N SER A 60 4.85 -21.37 20.34
CA SER A 60 5.26 -21.67 18.96
C SER A 60 4.07 -21.79 18.02
N PHE A 61 2.96 -22.39 18.46
CA PHE A 61 1.71 -22.45 17.71
C PHE A 61 1.12 -21.06 17.48
N SER A 62 1.09 -20.20 18.50
CA SER A 62 0.58 -18.83 18.37
C SER A 62 1.40 -18.01 17.36
N CYS A 63 2.73 -18.11 17.38
CA CYS A 63 3.60 -17.47 16.39
C CYS A 63 3.35 -18.03 14.98
N TRP A 64 3.23 -19.35 14.85
CA TRP A 64 2.94 -20.00 13.58
C TRP A 64 1.57 -19.60 13.03
N ALA A 65 0.54 -19.60 13.87
CA ALA A 65 -0.82 -19.21 13.48
C ALA A 65 -0.90 -17.72 13.08
N LEU A 66 -0.24 -16.83 13.83
CA LEU A 66 -0.18 -15.41 13.49
C LEU A 66 0.53 -15.18 12.15
N LEU A 67 1.66 -15.85 11.93
CA LEU A 67 2.40 -15.77 10.67
C LEU A 67 1.56 -16.32 9.51
N THR A 68 0.87 -17.44 9.72
CA THR A 68 -0.03 -18.03 8.72
C THR A 68 -1.18 -17.08 8.40
N LEU A 69 -1.82 -16.49 9.40
CA LEU A 69 -2.94 -15.58 9.20
C LEU A 69 -2.49 -14.30 8.49
N CYS A 70 -1.50 -13.60 9.04
CA CYS A 70 -1.08 -12.30 8.51
C CYS A 70 -0.30 -12.40 7.19
N GLY A 71 0.38 -13.51 6.94
CA GLY A 71 1.10 -13.77 5.68
C GLY A 71 0.24 -14.39 4.58
N ASN A 72 -1.00 -14.76 4.88
CA ASN A 72 -1.90 -15.43 3.96
C ASN A 72 -2.54 -14.43 2.98
N ALA A 73 -2.58 -14.79 1.70
CA ALA A 73 -3.13 -13.93 0.66
C ALA A 73 -4.65 -13.69 0.81
N ILE A 74 -5.40 -14.67 1.32
CA ILE A 74 -6.85 -14.54 1.53
C ILE A 74 -7.12 -13.50 2.61
N PHE A 75 -6.46 -13.63 3.77
CA PHE A 75 -6.63 -12.67 4.87
C PHE A 75 -6.14 -11.27 4.49
N SER A 76 -4.97 -11.19 3.85
CA SER A 76 -4.42 -9.93 3.33
C SER A 76 -5.41 -9.27 2.34
N GLY A 77 -5.95 -10.03 1.40
CA GLY A 77 -6.96 -9.53 0.45
C GLY A 77 -8.21 -9.00 1.15
N LEU A 78 -8.76 -9.74 2.11
CA LEU A 78 -9.95 -9.31 2.86
C LEU A 78 -9.73 -8.01 3.64
N ILE A 79 -8.57 -7.86 4.31
CA ILE A 79 -8.29 -6.66 5.10
C ILE A 79 -8.03 -5.44 4.20
N VAL A 80 -7.38 -5.62 3.06
CA VAL A 80 -7.20 -4.57 2.05
C VAL A 80 -8.54 -4.15 1.45
N ASP A 81 -9.35 -5.12 1.03
CA ASP A 81 -10.68 -4.89 0.44
C ASP A 81 -11.61 -4.11 1.38
N SER A 82 -11.54 -4.38 2.68
CA SER A 82 -12.31 -3.62 3.69
C SER A 82 -12.00 -2.11 3.72
N LEU A 83 -10.85 -1.68 3.20
CA LEU A 83 -10.44 -0.28 3.07
C LEU A 83 -10.70 0.28 1.68
N GLN A 84 -10.33 -0.47 0.63
CA GLN A 84 -10.38 0.03 -0.75
C GLN A 84 -11.64 -0.38 -1.53
N GLY A 85 -12.33 -1.45 -1.18
CA GLY A 85 -13.45 -2.02 -1.96
C GLY A 85 -14.59 -1.05 -2.23
N ARG A 86 -14.74 -0.01 -1.41
CA ARG A 86 -15.69 1.09 -1.66
C ARG A 86 -15.36 1.92 -2.91
N TYR A 87 -14.19 1.75 -3.49
CA TYR A 87 -13.70 2.48 -4.66
C TYR A 87 -13.55 1.58 -5.89
N ASP A 88 -13.99 0.32 -5.84
CA ASP A 88 -13.83 -0.65 -6.95
C ASP A 88 -14.51 -0.20 -8.24
N ASP A 89 -15.59 0.59 -8.12
CA ASP A 89 -16.33 1.15 -9.27
C ASP A 89 -15.74 2.49 -9.79
N PHE A 90 -14.55 2.89 -9.31
CA PHE A 90 -13.94 4.13 -9.73
C PHE A 90 -13.55 4.10 -11.21
N ASP A 91 -14.10 5.05 -11.97
CA ASP A 91 -13.77 5.27 -13.37
C ASP A 91 -13.29 6.71 -13.59
N VAL A 92 -12.06 6.85 -14.09
CA VAL A 92 -11.47 8.14 -14.47
C VAL A 92 -12.33 8.92 -15.45
N ASN A 93 -13.05 8.22 -16.35
CA ASN A 93 -13.88 8.86 -17.35
C ASN A 93 -15.14 9.51 -16.75
N SER A 94 -15.65 8.96 -15.65
CA SER A 94 -16.82 9.49 -14.95
C SER A 94 -16.54 10.77 -14.15
N LEU A 95 -15.28 11.05 -13.84
CA LEU A 95 -14.88 12.24 -13.08
C LEU A 95 -15.27 13.51 -13.84
N GLN A 96 -15.89 14.43 -13.13
CA GLN A 96 -16.10 15.78 -13.63
C GLN A 96 -14.79 16.59 -13.51
N LYS A 97 -14.67 17.64 -14.31
CA LYS A 97 -13.49 18.52 -14.28
C LYS A 97 -13.31 19.16 -12.90
N MET A 98 -12.08 19.15 -12.42
CA MET A 98 -11.63 19.77 -11.16
C MET A 98 -10.64 20.90 -11.45
N ASP A 99 -10.62 21.89 -10.58
CA ASP A 99 -9.66 22.99 -10.67
C ASP A 99 -8.27 22.54 -10.21
N VAL A 100 -8.22 21.64 -9.22
CA VAL A 100 -6.96 21.16 -8.63
C VAL A 100 -7.09 19.75 -8.08
N VAL A 101 -6.05 18.96 -8.25
CA VAL A 101 -5.87 17.68 -7.53
C VAL A 101 -4.64 17.74 -6.65
N VAL A 102 -4.74 17.16 -5.49
CA VAL A 102 -3.68 17.04 -4.50
C VAL A 102 -3.18 15.60 -4.49
N VAL A 103 -1.91 15.40 -4.84
CA VAL A 103 -1.25 14.10 -4.79
C VAL A 103 -0.52 13.98 -3.48
N LEU A 104 -0.99 13.08 -2.60
CA LEU A 104 -0.34 12.86 -1.31
C LEU A 104 1.01 12.16 -1.50
N GLY A 105 1.98 12.55 -0.68
CA GLY A 105 3.33 12.00 -0.71
C GLY A 105 3.38 10.48 -0.53
N GLY A 106 4.54 9.87 -0.88
CA GLY A 106 4.80 8.43 -0.71
C GLY A 106 4.90 7.62 -2.01
N GLY A 107 4.68 8.23 -3.18
CA GLY A 107 4.83 7.55 -4.48
C GLY A 107 6.14 7.87 -5.22
N GLN A 108 7.08 8.51 -4.57
CA GLN A 108 8.34 8.97 -5.15
C GLN A 108 9.52 8.82 -4.18
N MET A 109 10.70 8.66 -4.74
CA MET A 109 11.96 8.62 -4.00
C MET A 109 13.08 9.32 -4.77
N THR A 110 14.16 9.67 -4.08
CA THR A 110 15.36 10.23 -4.68
C THR A 110 16.44 9.16 -4.73
N THR A 111 17.08 9.00 -5.88
CA THR A 111 18.22 8.09 -6.04
C THR A 111 19.46 8.63 -5.34
N PRO A 112 20.51 7.81 -5.07
CA PRO A 112 21.77 8.30 -4.49
C PRO A 112 22.46 9.41 -5.30
N VAL A 113 22.18 9.51 -6.60
CA VAL A 113 22.72 10.58 -7.48
C VAL A 113 21.79 11.80 -7.59
N GLY A 114 20.75 11.86 -6.75
CA GLY A 114 19.86 13.01 -6.67
C GLY A 114 18.76 13.07 -7.74
N THR A 115 18.56 12.03 -8.55
CA THR A 115 17.46 11.99 -9.52
C THR A 115 16.17 11.47 -8.86
N SER A 116 15.03 12.05 -9.23
CA SER A 116 13.73 11.61 -8.74
C SER A 116 13.22 10.42 -9.55
N GLN A 117 12.70 9.41 -8.87
CA GLN A 117 12.09 8.23 -9.49
C GLN A 117 10.79 7.84 -8.79
N ILE A 118 9.94 7.13 -9.53
CA ILE A 118 8.69 6.56 -9.03
C ILE A 118 9.02 5.39 -8.08
N SER A 119 8.33 5.33 -6.94
CA SER A 119 8.37 4.23 -5.98
C SER A 119 7.05 3.45 -5.95
N ASP A 120 6.89 2.53 -5.00
CA ASP A 120 5.77 1.57 -4.96
C ASP A 120 4.37 2.19 -5.09
N ALA A 121 4.13 3.38 -4.52
CA ALA A 121 2.85 4.09 -4.66
C ALA A 121 2.84 5.13 -5.80
N GLY A 122 3.66 4.96 -6.82
CA GLY A 122 3.84 5.89 -7.93
C GLY A 122 2.63 6.05 -8.84
N ASP A 123 1.70 5.12 -8.82
CA ASP A 123 0.42 5.17 -9.54
C ASP A 123 -0.36 6.45 -9.25
N ARG A 124 -0.17 7.06 -8.07
CA ARG A 124 -0.74 8.36 -7.71
C ARG A 124 -0.30 9.47 -8.67
N LEU A 125 1.00 9.53 -8.99
CA LEU A 125 1.56 10.51 -9.92
C LEU A 125 1.12 10.23 -11.35
N ILE A 126 1.08 8.97 -11.76
CA ILE A 126 0.63 8.56 -13.09
C ILE A 126 -0.83 8.94 -13.29
N LEU A 127 -1.70 8.66 -12.31
CA LEU A 127 -3.10 9.05 -12.37
C LEU A 127 -3.27 10.58 -12.47
N ALA A 128 -2.48 11.36 -11.73
CA ALA A 128 -2.50 12.82 -11.82
C ALA A 128 -2.14 13.32 -13.23
N VAL A 129 -1.11 12.70 -13.88
CA VAL A 129 -0.75 13.00 -15.28
C VAL A 129 -1.88 12.62 -16.24
N GLN A 130 -2.51 11.47 -16.04
CA GLN A 130 -3.65 11.03 -16.87
C GLN A 130 -4.81 12.04 -16.79
N LEU A 131 -5.19 12.46 -15.58
CA LEU A 131 -6.25 13.44 -15.37
C LEU A 131 -5.91 14.78 -16.02
N PHE A 132 -4.66 15.22 -15.90
CA PHE A 132 -4.19 16.46 -16.54
C PHE A 132 -4.27 16.36 -18.07
N ARG A 133 -3.79 15.29 -18.67
CA ARG A 133 -3.84 15.05 -20.12
C ARG A 133 -5.25 14.92 -20.68
N LEU A 134 -6.18 14.37 -19.90
CA LEU A 134 -7.60 14.29 -20.24
C LEU A 134 -8.32 15.64 -20.06
N GLY A 135 -7.63 16.69 -19.61
CA GLY A 135 -8.25 18.00 -19.31
C GLY A 135 -9.21 17.97 -18.14
N LYS A 136 -9.14 16.93 -17.31
CA LYS A 136 -9.99 16.76 -16.13
C LYS A 136 -9.47 17.52 -14.91
N VAL A 137 -8.25 18.06 -14.98
CA VAL A 137 -7.65 18.87 -13.92
C VAL A 137 -6.82 19.99 -14.51
N ASP A 138 -6.87 21.17 -13.89
CA ASP A 138 -6.13 22.34 -14.36
C ASP A 138 -4.78 22.53 -13.65
N ARG A 139 -4.64 22.07 -12.39
CA ARG A 139 -3.42 22.17 -11.58
C ARG A 139 -3.23 20.93 -10.71
N ILE A 140 -1.97 20.62 -10.40
CA ILE A 140 -1.60 19.51 -9.53
C ILE A 140 -0.81 20.06 -8.35
N ILE A 141 -1.17 19.69 -7.13
CA ILE A 141 -0.42 19.97 -5.90
C ILE A 141 0.29 18.69 -5.50
N CYS A 142 1.61 18.71 -5.39
CA CYS A 142 2.40 17.64 -4.76
C CYS A 142 2.59 17.97 -3.29
N THR A 143 2.37 16.98 -2.41
CA THR A 143 2.57 17.15 -0.97
C THR A 143 3.73 16.30 -0.46
N GLY A 144 4.14 16.60 0.76
CA GLY A 144 5.06 15.77 1.52
C GLY A 144 6.47 16.35 1.65
N THR A 145 6.95 16.31 2.88
CA THR A 145 8.37 16.46 3.22
C THR A 145 8.90 15.12 3.71
N SER A 146 10.19 14.96 3.92
CA SER A 146 10.74 13.77 4.58
C SER A 146 10.21 13.67 6.01
N GLY A 147 9.87 12.47 6.45
CA GLY A 147 9.54 12.18 7.86
C GLY A 147 10.73 12.34 8.81
N LEU A 148 11.95 12.23 8.28
CA LEU A 148 13.22 12.50 8.96
C LEU A 148 13.73 13.88 8.56
N PRO A 149 14.58 14.53 9.39
CA PRO A 149 15.30 15.72 8.97
C PRO A 149 16.05 15.43 7.67
N LEU A 150 15.84 16.25 6.66
CA LEU A 150 16.59 16.17 5.41
C LEU A 150 18.03 16.63 5.67
N ALA A 151 19.01 15.97 5.06
CA ALA A 151 20.35 16.49 4.94
C ALA A 151 20.33 17.74 4.04
N ASP A 152 21.35 18.61 4.16
CA ASP A 152 21.46 19.78 3.33
C ASP A 152 21.46 19.40 1.83
N GLY A 153 20.51 19.96 1.09
CA GLY A 153 20.34 19.68 -0.33
C GLY A 153 19.48 18.45 -0.69
N GLU A 154 18.97 17.71 0.27
CA GLU A 154 18.01 16.65 0.00
C GLU A 154 16.65 17.21 -0.47
N LYS A 155 16.07 16.52 -1.46
CA LYS A 155 14.76 16.88 -2.02
C LYS A 155 13.63 16.39 -1.11
N THR A 156 12.60 17.22 -1.00
CA THR A 156 11.34 16.80 -0.39
C THR A 156 10.58 15.83 -1.29
N GLN A 157 9.60 15.11 -0.75
CA GLN A 157 8.72 14.27 -1.57
C GLN A 157 7.93 15.11 -2.59
N ALA A 158 7.49 16.32 -2.20
CA ALA A 158 6.84 17.26 -3.10
C ALA A 158 7.77 17.70 -4.25
N ASP A 159 9.06 17.93 -3.99
CA ASP A 159 10.05 18.26 -5.02
C ASP A 159 10.24 17.10 -6.00
N ALA A 160 10.45 15.91 -5.49
CA ALA A 160 10.61 14.70 -6.31
C ALA A 160 9.37 14.42 -7.16
N GLY A 161 8.18 14.55 -6.58
CA GLY A 161 6.91 14.39 -7.29
C GLY A 161 6.76 15.43 -8.42
N ALA A 162 7.07 16.70 -8.14
CA ALA A 162 7.01 17.75 -9.14
C ALA A 162 7.98 17.52 -10.30
N GLU A 163 9.22 17.09 -10.03
CA GLU A 163 10.19 16.74 -11.08
C GLU A 163 9.69 15.59 -11.96
N ILE A 164 9.10 14.56 -11.36
CA ILE A 164 8.52 13.44 -12.11
C ILE A 164 7.37 13.94 -13.00
N LEU A 165 6.44 14.75 -12.48
CA LEU A 165 5.33 15.30 -13.25
C LEU A 165 5.83 16.15 -14.43
N ILE A 166 6.85 16.98 -14.22
CA ILE A 166 7.47 17.78 -15.28
C ILE A 166 8.08 16.86 -16.35
N SER A 167 8.82 15.83 -15.95
CA SER A 167 9.42 14.86 -16.87
C SER A 167 8.37 14.11 -17.70
N LEU A 168 7.17 13.94 -17.16
CA LEU A 168 6.01 13.33 -17.82
C LEU A 168 5.19 14.35 -18.65
N GLY A 169 5.65 15.60 -18.76
CA GLY A 169 5.08 16.61 -19.65
C GLY A 169 4.01 17.51 -19.03
N VAL A 170 3.87 17.53 -17.69
CA VAL A 170 3.04 18.53 -17.02
C VAL A 170 3.82 19.85 -16.94
N PRO A 171 3.25 20.98 -17.42
CA PRO A 171 3.93 22.28 -17.35
C PRO A 171 4.23 22.69 -15.92
N LYS A 172 5.41 23.27 -15.68
CA LYS A 172 5.88 23.65 -14.34
C LYS A 172 4.94 24.63 -13.64
N ASP A 173 4.33 25.54 -14.39
CA ASP A 173 3.36 26.54 -13.89
C ASP A 173 2.02 25.94 -13.45
N LYS A 174 1.77 24.66 -13.78
CA LYS A 174 0.60 23.88 -13.37
C LYS A 174 0.84 23.03 -12.14
N ILE A 175 2.06 23.01 -11.61
CA ILE A 175 2.46 22.20 -10.46
C ILE A 175 2.75 23.10 -9.28
N LEU A 176 2.11 22.82 -8.16
CA LEU A 176 2.35 23.45 -6.88
C LEU A 176 2.96 22.44 -5.91
N LYS A 177 3.68 22.93 -4.91
CA LYS A 177 4.31 22.10 -3.88
C LYS A 177 3.91 22.61 -2.51
N ILE A 178 3.45 21.73 -1.63
CA ILE A 178 3.16 22.03 -0.24
C ILE A 178 3.82 21.02 0.68
N GLY A 179 4.10 21.42 1.91
CA GLY A 179 4.79 20.59 2.90
C GLY A 179 3.87 19.57 3.58
N GLY A 180 4.41 18.98 4.65
CA GLY A 180 3.74 18.01 5.53
C GLY A 180 4.57 16.75 5.71
N ARG A 181 4.91 16.39 6.97
CA ARG A 181 5.67 15.19 7.30
C ARG A 181 4.80 13.95 7.46
N ASN A 182 3.51 14.15 7.56
CA ASN A 182 2.49 13.12 7.70
C ASN A 182 1.17 13.67 7.18
N THR A 183 0.19 12.79 7.01
CA THR A 183 -1.10 13.16 6.41
C THR A 183 -1.84 14.27 7.15
N ILE A 184 -1.72 14.36 8.48
CA ILE A 184 -2.33 15.45 9.27
C ILE A 184 -1.72 16.81 8.85
N GLN A 185 -0.38 16.88 8.82
CA GLN A 185 0.33 18.10 8.42
C GLN A 185 0.14 18.43 6.94
N GLU A 186 -0.01 17.43 6.07
CA GLU A 186 -0.35 17.63 4.66
C GLU A 186 -1.73 18.28 4.52
N MET A 187 -2.73 17.82 5.29
CA MET A 187 -4.06 18.43 5.29
C MET A 187 -4.06 19.84 5.89
N GLN A 188 -3.29 20.08 6.95
CA GLN A 188 -3.11 21.45 7.51
C GLN A 188 -2.46 22.39 6.48
N ALA A 189 -1.36 21.95 5.83
CA ALA A 189 -0.70 22.75 4.79
C ALA A 189 -1.61 22.99 3.57
N LEU A 190 -2.50 22.04 3.24
CA LEU A 190 -3.50 22.23 2.20
C LEU A 190 -4.57 23.23 2.61
N ASP A 191 -5.04 23.21 3.85
CA ASP A 191 -5.99 24.20 4.39
C ASP A 191 -5.39 25.61 4.41
N ASP A 192 -4.14 25.74 4.86
CA ASP A 192 -3.39 27.01 4.82
C ASP A 192 -3.29 27.55 3.39
N TRP A 193 -3.00 26.66 2.41
CA TRP A 193 -2.94 27.06 1.00
C TRP A 193 -4.32 27.49 0.47
N ILE A 194 -5.40 26.76 0.79
CA ILE A 194 -6.77 27.09 0.40
C ILE A 194 -7.14 28.46 0.92
N SER A 195 -6.89 28.72 2.19
CA SER A 195 -7.22 29.96 2.88
C SER A 195 -6.43 31.15 2.31
N SER A 196 -5.12 30.97 2.09
CA SER A 196 -4.24 32.04 1.59
C SER A 196 -4.48 32.42 0.13
N ASN A 197 -5.11 31.54 -0.66
CA ASN A 197 -5.34 31.73 -2.09
C ASN A 197 -6.82 31.92 -2.44
N GLU A 198 -7.70 32.10 -1.43
CA GLU A 198 -9.16 32.19 -1.61
C GLU A 198 -9.72 31.01 -2.42
N ALA A 199 -9.09 29.84 -2.26
CA ALA A 199 -9.35 28.64 -3.07
C ALA A 199 -10.51 27.78 -2.52
N THR A 200 -11.31 28.29 -1.59
CA THR A 200 -12.41 27.55 -0.95
C THR A 200 -13.44 27.06 -1.98
N LYS A 201 -13.73 27.87 -3.00
CA LYS A 201 -14.72 27.56 -4.04
C LYS A 201 -14.19 26.61 -5.12
N LEU A 202 -12.90 26.36 -5.19
CA LEU A 202 -12.30 25.48 -6.17
C LEU A 202 -12.79 24.05 -5.94
N ARG A 203 -13.08 23.35 -7.02
CA ARG A 203 -13.33 21.90 -7.00
C ARG A 203 -12.01 21.18 -6.86
N LYS A 204 -11.86 20.47 -5.74
CA LYS A 204 -10.62 19.80 -5.34
C LYS A 204 -10.77 18.29 -5.35
N GLY A 205 -9.72 17.56 -5.75
CA GLY A 205 -9.62 16.12 -5.57
C GLY A 205 -8.37 15.74 -4.75
N ILE A 206 -8.43 14.65 -4.02
CA ILE A 206 -7.29 14.07 -3.28
C ILE A 206 -6.96 12.72 -3.89
N ILE A 207 -5.73 12.60 -4.42
CA ILE A 207 -5.18 11.37 -5.00
C ILE A 207 -4.26 10.72 -3.96
N THR A 208 -4.56 9.50 -3.60
CA THR A 208 -3.68 8.65 -2.78
C THR A 208 -4.02 7.17 -3.01
N SER A 209 -3.26 6.23 -2.41
CA SER A 209 -3.58 4.81 -2.49
C SER A 209 -4.99 4.53 -2.00
N ALA A 210 -5.74 3.67 -2.70
CA ALA A 210 -7.14 3.38 -2.41
C ALA A 210 -7.37 2.93 -0.97
N TRP A 211 -6.46 2.11 -0.41
CA TRP A 211 -6.51 1.66 0.99
C TRP A 211 -6.25 2.79 2.01
N HIS A 212 -5.52 3.85 1.61
CA HIS A 212 -5.19 5.01 2.46
C HIS A 212 -6.25 6.11 2.39
N LEU A 213 -7.01 6.15 1.30
CA LEU A 213 -7.97 7.21 0.99
C LEU A 213 -9.04 7.43 2.09
N PRO A 214 -9.58 6.38 2.77
CA PRO A 214 -10.51 6.59 3.86
C PRO A 214 -9.95 7.46 5.02
N ARG A 215 -8.66 7.32 5.35
CA ARG A 215 -8.02 8.16 6.36
C ARG A 215 -7.75 9.56 5.84
N ALA A 216 -7.24 9.67 4.62
CA ALA A 216 -6.96 10.97 4.01
C ALA A 216 -8.22 11.85 3.94
N MET A 217 -9.35 11.28 3.50
CA MET A 217 -10.61 12.01 3.43
C MET A 217 -11.15 12.42 4.79
N ARG A 218 -11.08 11.53 5.80
CA ARG A 218 -11.48 11.87 7.17
C ARG A 218 -10.65 13.02 7.74
N LEU A 219 -9.34 13.02 7.50
CA LEU A 219 -8.45 14.10 7.96
C LEU A 219 -8.71 15.40 7.20
N ALA A 220 -8.97 15.36 5.89
CA ALA A 220 -9.40 16.52 5.12
C ALA A 220 -10.68 17.14 5.68
N GLU A 221 -11.70 16.31 5.93
CA GLU A 221 -12.97 16.74 6.52
C GLU A 221 -12.78 17.36 7.92
N SER A 222 -11.88 16.82 8.75
CA SER A 222 -11.63 17.32 10.10
C SER A 222 -11.05 18.76 10.14
N VAL A 223 -10.43 19.20 9.04
CA VAL A 223 -9.95 20.59 8.86
C VAL A 223 -10.84 21.41 7.92
N GLY A 224 -12.03 20.92 7.58
CA GLY A 224 -13.01 21.65 6.78
C GLY A 224 -12.78 21.60 5.26
N ILE A 225 -11.86 20.75 4.77
CA ILE A 225 -11.61 20.61 3.34
C ILE A 225 -12.65 19.70 2.70
N VAL A 226 -13.37 20.24 1.73
CA VAL A 226 -14.25 19.47 0.84
C VAL A 226 -13.49 19.11 -0.42
N ALA A 227 -13.27 17.82 -0.65
CA ALA A 227 -12.56 17.31 -1.81
C ALA A 227 -13.19 16.01 -2.31
N GLU A 228 -12.98 15.68 -3.58
CA GLU A 228 -13.40 14.41 -4.19
C GLU A 228 -12.32 13.34 -3.96
N PRO A 229 -12.68 12.14 -3.47
CA PRO A 229 -11.72 11.05 -3.32
C PRO A 229 -11.34 10.48 -4.68
N ILE A 230 -10.04 10.39 -4.96
CA ILE A 230 -9.52 9.85 -6.23
C ILE A 230 -8.55 8.70 -5.88
N PRO A 231 -9.03 7.45 -5.94
CA PRO A 231 -8.23 6.29 -5.59
C PRO A 231 -7.20 5.98 -6.66
N ALA A 232 -5.98 5.73 -6.24
CA ALA A 232 -4.88 5.22 -7.05
C ALA A 232 -4.26 3.99 -6.34
N ASP A 233 -3.28 3.35 -6.93
CA ASP A 233 -2.48 2.32 -6.28
C ASP A 233 -3.36 1.27 -5.58
N PHE A 234 -4.28 0.68 -6.34
CA PHE A 234 -5.12 -0.42 -5.87
C PHE A 234 -4.28 -1.66 -5.63
N SER A 235 -4.41 -2.26 -4.46
CA SER A 235 -3.88 -3.59 -4.23
C SER A 235 -4.75 -4.64 -4.90
N ASN A 236 -4.13 -5.64 -5.52
CA ASN A 236 -4.88 -6.72 -6.17
C ASN A 236 -5.49 -7.65 -5.11
N THR A 237 -6.82 -7.68 -5.04
CA THR A 237 -7.60 -8.56 -4.15
C THR A 237 -8.20 -9.76 -4.88
N GLN A 238 -8.06 -9.83 -6.21
CA GLN A 238 -8.58 -10.95 -6.99
C GLN A 238 -7.70 -12.19 -6.81
N LEU A 239 -8.13 -13.07 -5.92
CA LEU A 239 -7.45 -14.32 -5.63
C LEU A 239 -7.85 -15.40 -6.64
N LYS A 240 -6.88 -15.87 -7.43
CA LYS A 240 -7.03 -17.13 -8.16
C LYS A 240 -6.80 -18.25 -7.15
N SER A 241 -7.70 -19.24 -7.11
CA SER A 241 -7.53 -20.41 -6.25
C SER A 241 -6.23 -21.13 -6.59
N SER A 242 -5.25 -21.08 -5.68
CA SER A 242 -3.93 -21.70 -5.84
C SER A 242 -3.35 -22.04 -4.45
N PRO A 243 -2.72 -23.20 -4.30
CA PRO A 243 -2.19 -23.66 -3.00
C PRO A 243 -1.10 -22.76 -2.39
N ASP A 244 -0.32 -22.07 -3.22
CA ASP A 244 0.70 -21.12 -2.78
C ASP A 244 0.12 -19.92 -2.00
N LEU A 245 -1.18 -19.61 -2.17
CA LEU A 245 -1.89 -18.58 -1.41
C LEU A 245 -1.95 -18.85 0.10
N LEU A 246 -1.80 -20.12 0.50
CA LEU A 246 -1.82 -20.52 1.91
C LEU A 246 -0.44 -20.36 2.58
N ILE A 247 0.63 -20.22 1.79
CA ILE A 247 1.99 -20.04 2.29
C ILE A 247 2.21 -18.57 2.60
N PRO A 248 2.74 -18.22 3.80
CA PRO A 248 2.99 -16.84 4.14
C PRO A 248 3.99 -16.18 3.19
N SER A 249 3.67 -14.98 2.73
CA SER A 249 4.57 -14.14 1.92
C SER A 249 4.87 -12.80 2.59
N SER A 250 6.02 -12.22 2.23
CA SER A 250 6.43 -10.87 2.68
C SER A 250 5.44 -9.80 2.23
N ASP A 251 4.92 -9.92 1.02
CA ASP A 251 4.01 -8.94 0.43
C ASP A 251 2.68 -8.90 1.18
N ASN A 252 2.13 -10.08 1.51
CA ASN A 252 0.92 -10.17 2.31
C ASN A 252 1.12 -9.61 3.72
N LEU A 253 2.25 -9.91 4.39
CA LEU A 253 2.59 -9.32 5.69
C LEU A 253 2.72 -7.80 5.60
N HIS A 254 3.33 -7.29 4.53
CA HIS A 254 3.44 -5.85 4.29
C HIS A 254 2.05 -5.22 4.14
N GLN A 255 1.18 -5.81 3.30
CA GLN A 255 -0.20 -5.35 3.12
C GLN A 255 -0.98 -5.33 4.43
N VAL A 256 -0.96 -6.43 5.20
CA VAL A 256 -1.61 -6.47 6.51
C VAL A 256 -1.06 -5.39 7.45
N THR A 257 0.27 -5.15 7.42
CA THR A 257 0.92 -4.15 8.27
C THR A 257 0.43 -2.74 7.97
N PHE A 258 0.33 -2.33 6.71
CA PHE A 258 -0.15 -0.99 6.40
C PHE A 258 -1.67 -0.85 6.63
N CYS A 259 -2.47 -1.87 6.37
CA CYS A 259 -3.89 -1.85 6.72
C CYS A 259 -4.11 -1.72 8.23
N LEU A 260 -3.36 -2.47 9.05
CA LEU A 260 -3.41 -2.34 10.50
C LEU A 260 -3.03 -0.94 10.98
N LYS A 261 -2.04 -0.29 10.34
CA LYS A 261 -1.71 1.12 10.64
C LYS A 261 -2.89 2.05 10.38
N GLU A 262 -3.66 1.84 9.30
CA GLU A 262 -4.87 2.63 9.01
C GLU A 262 -5.95 2.44 10.08
N TYR A 263 -6.18 1.20 10.52
CA TYR A 263 -7.13 0.91 11.59
C TYR A 263 -6.69 1.49 12.94
N LEU A 264 -5.41 1.34 13.29
CA LEU A 264 -4.86 1.92 14.51
C LEU A 264 -4.94 3.46 14.48
N ALA A 265 -4.63 4.09 13.35
CA ALA A 265 -4.77 5.53 13.18
C ALA A 265 -6.21 5.97 13.40
N LYS A 266 -7.19 5.20 12.88
CA LYS A 266 -8.62 5.47 13.11
C LYS A 266 -9.00 5.39 14.59
N LEU A 267 -8.48 4.38 15.32
CA LEU A 267 -8.78 4.19 16.75
C LEU A 267 -8.25 5.34 17.62
N VAL A 268 -7.12 5.94 17.27
CA VAL A 268 -6.52 7.06 18.01
C VAL A 268 -6.89 8.44 17.44
N GLY A 269 -7.88 8.52 16.55
CA GLY A 269 -8.36 9.77 15.98
C GLY A 269 -7.41 10.44 14.97
N ARG A 270 -6.52 9.66 14.37
CA ARG A 270 -5.52 10.15 13.40
C ARG A 270 -5.78 9.66 11.99
#